data_ebad8b6c64002571af2c9c2dfdde1e8e
#
_entry.id   ebad8b6c64002571af2c9c2dfdde1e8e
#
_cell.length_a   1.000
_cell.length_b   1.000
_cell.length_c   1.000
_cell.angle_alpha   90.00
_cell.angle_beta   90.00
_cell.angle_gamma   90.00
#
_symmetry.space_group_name_H-M   'P 1'
#
loop_
_entity.id
_entity.type
_entity.pdbx_description
1 polymer ?
#
loop_
_entity_poly.entity_id
_entity_poly.type
_entity_poly.pdbx_seq_one_letter_code
_entity_poly.pdbx_strand_id
1 'polypeptide(L)'
;MKIGIITFWDSEDNYGQLMQCYASQHYLQSIGHEAFLIRYKHTSEYIPDRSLLTIIKKVINPLIIYRKLNQIFMNKKKAFINNHILNHNVNRDFESFRKEHIKSTDIIYNQFDLKRNPPICEILMCGSDQIWASVPIDPIYFLDFGNNSQKRVSLGASFGRKDFPETSLKELKELLNKLDVITVREKDAISICEQAGRFDSKMICDPTMLNDVSHYDAIAEGIDANNKVFLYYLGHKTKVSVKKIIHFLEKEDYLYCASQGAVNILPKVFPSIPKWLGDIKSAKFIITNSFHGTVFSILFEKQFAVIPLENEGANDRIETLLDQIGLSSRICSNLDDLSLVMNERINYETIKPKIEKIRTLGQSVILEILNQIKITK
;
A
#
# COMPACT_ATOMS: atom_id res chain seq x y z
N MET A 1 -1.69 -3.45 -25.43
CA MET A 1 -0.25 -3.34 -25.12
C MET A 1 0.07 -4.30 -23.98
N LYS A 2 1.31 -4.80 -23.94
CA LYS A 2 1.81 -5.63 -22.85
C LYS A 2 2.46 -4.75 -21.79
N ILE A 3 1.99 -4.84 -20.52
CA ILE A 3 2.38 -3.96 -19.41
C ILE A 3 2.94 -4.81 -18.28
N GLY A 4 4.21 -4.60 -17.94
CA GLY A 4 4.83 -5.23 -16.78
C GLY A 4 4.72 -4.31 -15.56
N ILE A 5 4.04 -4.78 -14.51
CA ILE A 5 3.83 -4.01 -13.28
C ILE A 5 4.83 -4.46 -12.22
N ILE A 6 5.51 -3.51 -11.57
CA ILE A 6 6.34 -3.76 -10.40
C ILE A 6 5.80 -3.00 -9.19
N THR A 7 5.50 -3.71 -8.13
CA THR A 7 4.97 -3.16 -6.88
C THR A 7 5.23 -4.15 -5.75
N PHE A 8 4.85 -3.79 -4.53
CA PHE A 8 4.85 -4.73 -3.41
C PHE A 8 3.81 -5.83 -3.64
N TRP A 9 4.20 -7.10 -3.50
CA TRP A 9 3.35 -8.24 -3.85
C TRP A 9 3.47 -9.44 -2.91
N ASP A 10 4.58 -9.55 -2.16
CA ASP A 10 4.95 -10.75 -1.41
C ASP A 10 4.61 -10.71 0.08
N SER A 11 3.77 -9.76 0.49
CA SER A 11 3.29 -9.71 1.88
C SER A 11 2.46 -10.92 2.24
N GLU A 12 2.63 -11.39 3.47
CA GLU A 12 1.87 -12.49 4.07
C GLU A 12 0.86 -11.99 5.11
N ASP A 13 0.79 -10.67 5.33
CA ASP A 13 -0.03 -10.08 6.38
C ASP A 13 -0.65 -8.72 6.04
N ASN A 14 -0.29 -8.10 4.93
CA ASN A 14 -0.84 -6.83 4.50
C ASN A 14 -1.83 -7.01 3.34
N TYR A 15 -3.11 -7.07 3.67
CA TYR A 15 -4.21 -7.21 2.70
C TYR A 15 -4.20 -6.13 1.63
N GLY A 16 -4.01 -4.87 2.05
CA GLY A 16 -4.02 -3.72 1.15
C GLY A 16 -2.91 -3.77 0.11
N GLN A 17 -1.73 -4.27 0.50
CA GLN A 17 -0.60 -4.41 -0.40
C GLN A 17 -0.91 -5.38 -1.55
N LEU A 18 -1.58 -6.48 -1.25
CA LEU A 18 -1.97 -7.44 -2.26
C LEU A 18 -3.15 -6.95 -3.09
N MET A 19 -4.11 -6.27 -2.46
CA MET A 19 -5.27 -5.73 -3.16
C MET A 19 -4.93 -4.63 -4.16
N GLN A 20 -3.98 -3.74 -3.87
CA GLN A 20 -3.55 -2.74 -4.85
C GLN A 20 -2.81 -3.36 -6.04
N CYS A 21 -2.02 -4.42 -5.81
CA CYS A 21 -1.37 -5.18 -6.87
C CYS A 21 -2.41 -5.81 -7.81
N TYR A 22 -3.37 -6.52 -7.24
CA TYR A 22 -4.49 -7.11 -7.96
C TYR A 22 -5.31 -6.07 -8.71
N ALA A 23 -5.71 -4.99 -8.03
CA ALA A 23 -6.54 -3.93 -8.61
C ALA A 23 -5.86 -3.22 -9.79
N SER A 24 -4.57 -2.95 -9.69
CA SER A 24 -3.77 -2.37 -10.78
C SER A 24 -3.81 -3.22 -12.03
N GLN A 25 -3.58 -4.52 -11.87
CA GLN A 25 -3.59 -5.46 -12.97
C GLN A 25 -4.98 -5.63 -13.57
N HIS A 26 -5.99 -5.82 -12.72
CA HIS A 26 -7.37 -6.00 -13.15
C HIS A 26 -7.88 -4.79 -13.93
N TYR A 27 -7.64 -3.57 -13.44
CA TYR A 27 -8.05 -2.35 -14.16
C TYR A 27 -7.44 -2.28 -15.56
N LEU A 28 -6.14 -2.49 -15.70
CA LEU A 28 -5.46 -2.45 -16.98
C LEU A 28 -5.96 -3.54 -17.94
N GLN A 29 -6.29 -4.73 -17.42
CA GLN A 29 -6.88 -5.82 -18.20
C GLN A 29 -8.30 -5.48 -18.64
N SER A 30 -9.12 -4.87 -17.79
CA SER A 30 -10.50 -4.48 -18.13
C SER A 30 -10.59 -3.46 -19.26
N ILE A 31 -9.54 -2.65 -19.45
CA ILE A 31 -9.44 -1.70 -20.56
C ILE A 31 -8.65 -2.25 -21.77
N GLY A 32 -8.47 -3.56 -21.85
CA GLY A 32 -7.96 -4.27 -23.02
C GLY A 32 -6.42 -4.37 -23.13
N HIS A 33 -5.69 -4.29 -22.01
CA HIS A 33 -4.24 -4.49 -22.00
C HIS A 33 -3.85 -5.84 -21.43
N GLU A 34 -2.69 -6.36 -21.84
CA GLU A 34 -2.07 -7.54 -21.22
C GLU A 34 -1.18 -7.08 -20.06
N ALA A 35 -1.75 -7.01 -18.87
CA ALA A 35 -1.02 -6.62 -17.67
C ALA A 35 -0.57 -7.84 -16.85
N PHE A 36 0.65 -7.81 -16.33
CA PHE A 36 1.20 -8.87 -15.47
C PHE A 36 2.16 -8.28 -14.42
N LEU A 37 2.24 -8.94 -13.28
CA LEU A 37 3.16 -8.59 -12.20
C LEU A 37 4.57 -9.09 -12.52
N ILE A 38 5.55 -8.22 -12.40
CA ILE A 38 6.97 -8.57 -12.36
C ILE A 38 7.31 -8.90 -10.91
N ARG A 39 7.52 -10.18 -10.59
CA ARG A 39 7.86 -10.60 -9.24
C ARG A 39 9.29 -10.20 -8.92
N TYR A 40 9.45 -9.13 -8.17
CA TYR A 40 10.74 -8.61 -7.73
C TYR A 40 10.93 -8.79 -6.23
N LYS A 41 12.12 -9.23 -5.84
CA LYS A 41 12.58 -9.23 -4.43
C LYS A 41 13.96 -8.60 -4.34
N HIS A 42 14.08 -7.60 -3.49
CA HIS A 42 15.38 -7.02 -3.19
C HIS A 42 16.27 -8.05 -2.48
N THR A 43 17.46 -8.30 -3.04
CA THR A 43 18.44 -9.16 -2.40
C THR A 43 19.61 -8.31 -1.91
N SER A 44 19.91 -8.41 -0.63
CA SER A 44 21.07 -7.73 -0.01
C SER A 44 22.44 -8.38 -0.38
N GLU A 45 22.43 -9.42 -1.19
CA GLU A 45 23.61 -10.20 -1.55
C GLU A 45 24.21 -9.76 -2.91
N TYR A 46 24.72 -8.55 -2.97
CA TYR A 46 25.85 -8.24 -3.85
C TYR A 46 26.77 -7.31 -3.08
N ILE A 47 27.83 -7.86 -2.55
CA ILE A 47 29.00 -7.09 -2.12
C ILE A 47 29.89 -6.97 -3.36
N PRO A 48 29.86 -5.83 -4.10
CA PRO A 48 30.88 -5.59 -5.09
C PRO A 48 32.20 -5.53 -4.34
N ASP A 49 33.22 -6.05 -4.98
CA ASP A 49 34.59 -6.10 -4.52
C ASP A 49 35.04 -4.77 -3.88
N ARG A 50 34.84 -4.66 -2.57
CA ARG A 50 35.28 -3.50 -1.79
C ARG A 50 36.53 -3.91 -1.09
N SER A 51 37.64 -3.24 -1.44
CA SER A 51 38.93 -3.44 -0.81
C SER A 51 38.78 -3.61 0.71
N LEU A 52 39.48 -4.60 1.28
CA LEU A 52 39.50 -4.95 2.71
C LEU A 52 39.65 -3.71 3.62
N LEU A 53 40.33 -2.66 3.16
CA LEU A 53 40.50 -1.38 3.87
C LEU A 53 39.19 -0.58 4.10
N THR A 54 38.21 -0.70 3.20
CA THR A 54 36.91 0.00 3.35
C THR A 54 35.99 -0.75 4.32
N ILE A 55 36.16 -2.07 4.42
CA ILE A 55 35.43 -2.92 5.38
C ILE A 55 35.93 -2.67 6.80
N ILE A 56 37.25 -2.59 6.98
CA ILE A 56 37.89 -2.38 8.30
C ILE A 56 37.50 -1.01 8.89
N LYS A 57 37.47 0.06 8.08
CA LYS A 57 37.06 1.41 8.57
C LYS A 57 35.59 1.51 8.98
N LYS A 58 34.69 0.66 8.43
CA LYS A 58 33.26 0.61 8.84
C LYS A 58 33.01 -0.25 10.06
N VAL A 59 33.84 -1.22 10.36
CA VAL A 59 33.66 -2.14 11.52
C VAL A 59 34.02 -1.49 12.85
N ILE A 60 34.83 -0.44 12.89
CA ILE A 60 35.32 0.20 14.13
C ILE A 60 34.39 1.31 14.65
N ASN A 61 33.26 1.62 13.98
CA ASN A 61 32.33 2.63 14.48
C ASN A 61 31.32 2.02 15.46
N PRO A 62 31.36 2.37 16.78
CA PRO A 62 30.48 1.80 17.81
C PRO A 62 29.00 1.99 17.50
N LEU A 63 28.64 3.08 16.83
CA LEU A 63 27.25 3.38 16.41
C LEU A 63 26.74 2.41 15.32
N ILE A 64 27.63 1.95 14.44
CA ILE A 64 27.27 0.97 13.39
C ILE A 64 27.11 -0.43 14.01
N ILE A 65 27.96 -0.77 14.98
CA ILE A 65 27.86 -2.02 15.74
C ILE A 65 26.56 -2.03 16.55
N TYR A 66 26.25 -0.95 17.26
CA TYR A 66 25.01 -0.81 18.02
C TYR A 66 23.76 -0.91 17.12
N ARG A 67 23.76 -0.25 15.96
CA ARG A 67 22.66 -0.35 14.98
C ARG A 67 22.51 -1.76 14.42
N LYS A 68 23.61 -2.45 14.09
CA LYS A 68 23.59 -3.87 13.64
C LYS A 68 23.09 -4.81 14.73
N LEU A 69 23.56 -4.64 15.98
CA LEU A 69 23.09 -5.45 17.10
C LEU A 69 21.60 -5.21 17.39
N ASN A 70 21.13 -3.96 17.35
CA ASN A 70 19.71 -3.64 17.47
C ASN A 70 18.90 -4.23 16.30
N GLN A 71 19.42 -4.18 15.08
CA GLN A 71 18.75 -4.77 13.92
C GLN A 71 18.67 -6.30 14.01
N ILE A 72 19.74 -6.96 14.50
CA ILE A 72 19.76 -8.41 14.78
C ILE A 72 18.78 -8.75 15.91
N PHE A 73 18.74 -7.94 16.96
CA PHE A 73 17.81 -8.14 18.08
C PHE A 73 16.36 -7.94 17.65
N MET A 74 16.08 -6.91 16.86
CA MET A 74 14.74 -6.66 16.30
C MET A 74 14.33 -7.74 15.29
N ASN A 75 15.26 -8.26 14.48
CA ASN A 75 15.01 -9.37 13.57
C ASN A 75 14.77 -10.69 14.32
N LYS A 76 15.53 -10.96 15.40
CA LYS A 76 15.26 -12.11 16.30
C LYS A 76 13.92 -11.98 17.01
N LYS A 77 13.55 -10.77 17.45
CA LYS A 77 12.24 -10.50 18.05
C LYS A 77 11.10 -10.66 17.02
N LYS A 78 11.29 -10.18 15.77
CA LYS A 78 10.37 -10.43 14.67
C LYS A 78 10.27 -11.92 14.33
N ALA A 79 11.40 -12.64 14.25
CA ALA A 79 11.41 -14.08 14.00
C ALA A 79 10.75 -14.86 15.15
N PHE A 80 10.95 -14.47 16.41
CA PHE A 80 10.27 -15.07 17.55
C PHE A 80 8.76 -14.81 17.53
N ILE A 81 8.34 -13.58 17.21
CA ILE A 81 6.92 -13.23 17.07
C ILE A 81 6.32 -13.96 15.87
N ASN A 82 7.02 -14.02 14.73
CA ASN A 82 6.58 -14.77 13.56
C ASN A 82 6.51 -16.27 13.83
N ASN A 83 7.49 -16.86 14.52
CA ASN A 83 7.42 -18.28 14.92
C ASN A 83 6.29 -18.55 15.92
N HIS A 84 5.97 -17.61 16.80
CA HIS A 84 4.84 -17.76 17.72
C HIS A 84 3.49 -17.62 16.98
N ILE A 85 3.43 -16.80 15.93
CA ILE A 85 2.28 -16.68 15.03
C ILE A 85 2.19 -17.91 14.11
N LEU A 86 3.30 -18.39 13.56
CA LEU A 86 3.39 -19.57 12.70
C LEU A 86 3.04 -20.87 13.45
N ASN A 87 3.33 -20.96 14.74
CA ASN A 87 2.95 -22.13 15.57
C ASN A 87 1.44 -22.24 15.82
N HIS A 88 0.64 -21.28 15.37
CA HIS A 88 -0.83 -21.32 15.50
C HIS A 88 -1.54 -21.62 14.18
N ASN A 89 -0.88 -22.23 13.18
CA ASN A 89 -1.47 -22.61 11.87
C ASN A 89 -2.34 -21.50 11.24
N VAL A 90 -1.90 -20.26 11.30
CA VAL A 90 -2.66 -19.15 10.73
C VAL A 90 -2.28 -19.00 9.26
N ASN A 91 -2.91 -19.80 8.43
CA ASN A 91 -2.81 -19.66 6.99
C ASN A 91 -3.86 -18.65 6.52
N ARG A 92 -3.42 -17.44 6.14
CA ARG A 92 -4.28 -16.43 5.47
C ARG A 92 -4.50 -16.72 4.00
N ASP A 93 -3.85 -17.74 3.50
CA ASP A 93 -3.95 -18.22 2.13
C ASP A 93 -3.73 -17.14 1.04
N PHE A 94 -2.84 -16.20 1.30
CA PHE A 94 -2.48 -15.15 0.35
C PHE A 94 -1.83 -15.72 -0.91
N GLU A 95 -1.14 -16.86 -0.80
CA GLU A 95 -0.52 -17.52 -1.93
C GLU A 95 -1.53 -18.07 -2.92
N SER A 96 -2.65 -18.67 -2.45
CA SER A 96 -3.73 -19.11 -3.31
C SER A 96 -4.36 -17.95 -4.04
N PHE A 97 -4.63 -16.83 -3.35
CA PHE A 97 -5.13 -15.62 -3.99
C PHE A 97 -4.18 -15.09 -5.07
N ARG A 98 -2.86 -15.05 -4.80
CA ARG A 98 -1.87 -14.65 -5.80
C ARG A 98 -1.92 -15.53 -7.04
N LYS A 99 -1.96 -16.85 -6.87
CA LYS A 99 -1.98 -17.82 -7.97
C LYS A 99 -3.25 -17.73 -8.81
N GLU A 100 -4.37 -17.51 -8.15
CA GLU A 100 -5.68 -17.51 -8.81
C GLU A 100 -5.99 -16.19 -9.51
N HIS A 101 -5.61 -15.06 -8.90
CA HIS A 101 -6.08 -13.75 -9.34
C HIS A 101 -5.00 -12.83 -9.91
N ILE A 102 -3.71 -13.15 -9.78
CA ILE A 102 -2.62 -12.29 -10.24
C ILE A 102 -1.75 -13.00 -11.26
N LYS A 103 -1.84 -12.60 -12.52
CA LYS A 103 -0.87 -13.02 -13.54
C LYS A 103 0.51 -12.45 -13.19
N SER A 104 1.52 -13.28 -13.19
CA SER A 104 2.87 -12.86 -12.82
C SER A 104 3.94 -13.54 -13.67
N THR A 105 5.17 -13.04 -13.60
CA THR A 105 6.32 -13.72 -14.19
C THR A 105 6.57 -15.07 -13.49
N ASP A 106 7.03 -16.07 -14.23
CA ASP A 106 7.34 -17.41 -13.68
C ASP A 106 8.52 -17.37 -12.71
N ILE A 107 9.45 -16.45 -12.94
CA ILE A 107 10.63 -16.27 -12.09
C ILE A 107 10.46 -15.07 -11.15
N ILE A 108 11.16 -15.13 -10.03
CA ILE A 108 11.33 -13.99 -9.12
C ILE A 108 12.66 -13.35 -9.44
N TYR A 109 12.62 -12.09 -9.84
CA TYR A 109 13.80 -11.31 -10.19
C TYR A 109 14.46 -10.68 -8.95
N ASN A 110 15.77 -10.58 -8.95
CA ASN A 110 16.51 -9.63 -8.15
C ASN A 110 16.90 -8.41 -9.02
N GLN A 111 17.55 -7.40 -8.42
CA GLN A 111 17.92 -6.17 -9.12
C GLN A 111 18.90 -6.39 -10.28
N PHE A 112 19.74 -7.42 -10.20
CA PHE A 112 20.73 -7.73 -11.25
C PHE A 112 20.08 -8.43 -12.43
N ASP A 113 19.17 -9.37 -12.14
CA ASP A 113 18.44 -10.10 -13.18
C ASP A 113 17.56 -9.14 -13.98
N LEU A 114 16.86 -8.20 -13.33
CA LEU A 114 16.06 -7.17 -14.01
C LEU A 114 16.89 -6.26 -14.91
N LYS A 115 18.09 -5.86 -14.48
CA LYS A 115 18.99 -5.04 -15.28
C LYS A 115 19.60 -5.81 -16.45
N ARG A 116 19.88 -7.09 -16.29
CA ARG A 116 20.53 -7.94 -17.28
C ARG A 116 19.56 -8.52 -18.31
N ASN A 117 18.41 -8.98 -17.84
CA ASN A 117 17.40 -9.67 -18.65
C ASN A 117 15.99 -9.27 -18.23
N PRO A 118 15.55 -8.02 -18.52
CA PRO A 118 14.24 -7.54 -18.13
C PRO A 118 13.11 -8.30 -18.85
N PRO A 119 11.91 -8.39 -18.24
CA PRO A 119 10.75 -8.95 -18.89
C PRO A 119 10.38 -8.20 -20.18
N ILE A 120 9.95 -8.95 -21.20
CA ILE A 120 9.54 -8.37 -22.48
C ILE A 120 8.12 -7.79 -22.31
N CYS A 121 8.03 -6.47 -22.38
CA CYS A 121 6.78 -5.70 -22.40
C CYS A 121 6.99 -4.36 -23.09
N GLU A 122 5.90 -3.68 -23.41
CA GLU A 122 5.92 -2.36 -24.09
C GLU A 122 6.01 -1.24 -23.06
N ILE A 123 5.39 -1.44 -21.89
CA ILE A 123 5.36 -0.48 -20.80
C ILE A 123 5.84 -1.17 -19.51
N LEU A 124 6.80 -0.55 -18.86
CA LEU A 124 7.13 -0.82 -17.47
C LEU A 124 6.33 0.14 -16.60
N MET A 125 5.60 -0.40 -15.62
CA MET A 125 4.75 0.39 -14.76
C MET A 125 5.10 0.12 -13.29
N CYS A 126 5.38 1.13 -12.49
CA CYS A 126 5.56 0.97 -11.06
C CYS A 126 4.36 1.54 -10.31
N GLY A 127 4.00 0.92 -9.23
CA GLY A 127 2.97 1.46 -8.37
C GLY A 127 2.01 0.39 -7.96
N SER A 128 1.11 0.67 -7.19
CA SER A 128 0.85 1.73 -6.22
C SER A 128 1.58 1.39 -4.91
N ASP A 129 1.03 1.80 -3.75
CA ASP A 129 1.61 1.63 -2.43
C ASP A 129 2.91 2.45 -2.19
N GLN A 130 3.47 2.34 -1.00
CA GLN A 130 4.64 3.10 -0.53
C GLN A 130 5.96 2.57 -1.12
N ILE A 131 5.97 2.27 -2.42
CA ILE A 131 7.15 1.72 -3.09
C ILE A 131 8.32 2.70 -3.15
N TRP A 132 8.05 4.01 -3.02
CA TRP A 132 9.05 5.08 -3.01
C TRP A 132 9.42 5.56 -1.60
N ALA A 133 8.94 4.86 -0.55
CA ALA A 133 9.18 5.26 0.84
C ALA A 133 10.59 4.95 1.36
N SER A 134 11.30 4.01 0.75
CA SER A 134 12.57 3.51 1.27
C SER A 134 13.71 4.52 1.14
N VAL A 135 14.51 4.62 2.20
CA VAL A 135 15.83 5.27 2.19
C VAL A 135 16.80 4.35 2.91
N PRO A 136 17.85 3.87 2.23
CA PRO A 136 18.27 4.16 0.85
C PRO A 136 17.20 3.80 -0.19
N ILE A 137 17.18 4.54 -1.29
CA ILE A 137 16.24 4.35 -2.39
C ILE A 137 16.50 2.99 -3.05
N ASP A 138 15.43 2.27 -3.39
CA ASP A 138 15.53 1.11 -4.28
C ASP A 138 15.24 1.57 -5.72
N PRO A 139 16.25 1.64 -6.60
CA PRO A 139 16.08 2.17 -7.97
C PRO A 139 15.12 1.34 -8.83
N ILE A 140 14.93 0.07 -8.49
CA ILE A 140 14.07 -0.83 -9.24
C ILE A 140 12.60 -0.37 -9.19
N TYR A 141 12.13 0.15 -8.06
CA TYR A 141 10.80 0.74 -7.97
C TYR A 141 10.64 2.08 -8.69
N PHE A 142 11.76 2.67 -9.18
CA PHE A 142 11.76 3.79 -10.12
C PHE A 142 12.01 3.34 -11.56
N LEU A 143 11.84 2.06 -11.85
CA LEU A 143 11.99 1.45 -13.18
C LEU A 143 13.40 1.63 -13.77
N ASP A 144 14.44 1.63 -12.91
CA ASP A 144 15.85 1.71 -13.32
C ASP A 144 16.33 0.36 -13.90
N PHE A 145 15.58 -0.15 -14.86
CA PHE A 145 15.86 -1.35 -15.62
C PHE A 145 15.12 -1.31 -16.96
N GLY A 146 15.32 -2.36 -17.78
CA GLY A 146 14.70 -2.41 -19.10
C GLY A 146 15.53 -1.69 -20.16
N ASN A 147 14.98 -1.52 -21.35
CA ASN A 147 15.63 -0.88 -22.49
C ASN A 147 14.92 0.43 -22.90
N ASN A 148 15.54 1.16 -23.85
CA ASN A 148 15.02 2.48 -24.27
C ASN A 148 13.74 2.44 -25.10
N SER A 149 13.31 1.27 -25.59
CA SER A 149 12.04 1.15 -26.31
C SER A 149 10.84 0.98 -25.38
N GLN A 150 11.08 0.69 -24.10
CA GLN A 150 10.03 0.53 -23.09
C GLN A 150 9.70 1.87 -22.45
N LYS A 151 8.41 2.21 -22.42
CA LYS A 151 7.91 3.38 -21.69
C LYS A 151 7.85 3.09 -20.19
N ARG A 152 8.18 4.08 -19.39
CA ARG A 152 8.23 4.00 -17.91
C ARG A 152 7.20 4.91 -17.28
N VAL A 153 6.24 4.33 -16.58
CA VAL A 153 5.09 5.05 -16.01
C VAL A 153 4.91 4.68 -14.55
N SER A 154 4.62 5.64 -13.68
CA SER A 154 4.13 5.30 -12.35
C SER A 154 2.61 5.33 -12.29
N LEU A 155 2.00 4.40 -11.55
CA LEU A 155 0.57 4.24 -11.37
C LEU A 155 0.20 4.52 -9.91
N GLY A 156 0.04 5.79 -9.56
CA GLY A 156 -0.31 6.19 -8.20
C GLY A 156 0.74 5.78 -7.16
N ALA A 157 2.01 5.94 -7.47
CA ALA A 157 3.10 5.64 -6.54
C ALA A 157 3.05 6.55 -5.30
N SER A 158 3.57 6.06 -4.17
CA SER A 158 3.51 6.77 -2.89
C SER A 158 4.89 6.81 -2.22
N PHE A 159 5.22 7.98 -1.66
CA PHE A 159 6.36 8.13 -0.76
C PHE A 159 6.00 7.75 0.68
N GLY A 160 4.72 7.83 1.06
CA GLY A 160 4.28 7.51 2.43
C GLY A 160 4.91 8.39 3.51
N ARG A 161 5.32 9.60 3.14
CA ARG A 161 5.96 10.58 4.01
C ARG A 161 5.71 11.99 3.51
N LYS A 162 5.81 12.97 4.40
CA LYS A 162 5.61 14.37 4.11
C LYS A 162 6.80 15.01 3.41
N ASP A 163 8.01 14.64 3.82
CA ASP A 163 9.26 15.23 3.33
C ASP A 163 10.22 14.13 2.88
N PHE A 164 11.08 14.45 1.90
CA PHE A 164 12.13 13.55 1.46
C PHE A 164 13.50 14.05 1.94
N PRO A 165 14.43 13.16 2.39
CA PRO A 165 15.73 13.60 2.89
C PRO A 165 16.53 14.37 1.83
N GLU A 166 17.00 15.58 2.16
CA GLU A 166 17.78 16.43 1.25
C GLU A 166 18.99 15.70 0.65
N THR A 167 19.65 14.86 1.47
CA THR A 167 20.81 14.06 1.03
C THR A 167 20.48 13.06 -0.08
N SER A 168 19.20 12.73 -0.27
CA SER A 168 18.72 11.80 -1.29
C SER A 168 17.98 12.48 -2.44
N LEU A 169 17.75 13.81 -2.40
CA LEU A 169 17.03 14.52 -3.46
C LEU A 169 17.71 14.46 -4.82
N LYS A 170 19.05 14.48 -4.84
CA LYS A 170 19.81 14.37 -6.10
C LYS A 170 19.59 13.00 -6.76
N GLU A 171 19.69 11.92 -5.99
CA GLU A 171 19.44 10.58 -6.47
C GLU A 171 17.98 10.42 -6.90
N LEU A 172 17.03 10.94 -6.12
CA LEU A 172 15.61 10.93 -6.44
C LEU A 172 15.34 11.63 -7.78
N LYS A 173 15.92 12.82 -8.01
CA LYS A 173 15.82 13.55 -9.28
C LYS A 173 16.29 12.72 -10.47
N GLU A 174 17.46 12.07 -10.34
CA GLU A 174 18.02 11.22 -11.40
C GLU A 174 17.08 10.05 -11.74
N LEU A 175 16.46 9.46 -10.73
CA LEU A 175 15.53 8.34 -10.89
C LEU A 175 14.16 8.78 -11.46
N LEU A 176 13.58 9.87 -10.95
CA LEU A 176 12.33 10.42 -11.48
C LEU A 176 12.46 10.84 -12.94
N ASN A 177 13.63 11.32 -13.37
CA ASN A 177 13.88 11.69 -14.76
C ASN A 177 13.93 10.49 -15.73
N LYS A 178 14.00 9.26 -15.23
CA LYS A 178 13.88 8.05 -16.06
C LYS A 178 12.43 7.70 -16.40
N LEU A 179 11.46 8.24 -15.67
CA LEU A 179 10.05 8.02 -15.93
C LEU A 179 9.54 8.95 -17.03
N ASP A 180 8.85 8.39 -18.01
CA ASP A 180 8.16 9.17 -19.07
C ASP A 180 6.96 9.92 -18.47
N VAL A 181 6.21 9.27 -17.57
CA VAL A 181 5.04 9.88 -16.89
C VAL A 181 5.01 9.49 -15.43
N ILE A 182 4.73 10.48 -14.57
CA ILE A 182 4.63 10.30 -13.13
C ILE A 182 3.19 10.52 -12.69
N THR A 183 2.59 9.49 -12.07
CA THR A 183 1.36 9.65 -11.29
C THR A 183 1.58 9.20 -9.85
N VAL A 184 1.03 9.94 -8.92
CA VAL A 184 1.12 9.72 -7.47
C VAL A 184 -0.27 9.74 -6.83
N ARG A 185 -0.42 9.27 -5.60
CA ARG A 185 -1.76 9.17 -4.98
C ARG A 185 -2.02 10.13 -3.81
N GLU A 186 -1.02 10.90 -3.37
CA GLU A 186 -1.15 11.88 -2.28
C GLU A 186 -0.53 13.22 -2.62
N LYS A 187 -0.99 14.29 -1.93
CA LYS A 187 -0.54 15.68 -2.16
C LYS A 187 0.94 15.86 -1.85
N ASP A 188 1.42 15.30 -0.74
CA ASP A 188 2.83 15.39 -0.35
C ASP A 188 3.76 14.77 -1.39
N ALA A 189 3.31 13.73 -2.11
CA ALA A 189 4.09 13.13 -3.18
C ALA A 189 4.29 14.08 -4.38
N ILE A 190 3.31 14.93 -4.71
CA ILE A 190 3.49 16.02 -5.70
C ILE A 190 4.60 16.95 -5.24
N SER A 191 4.52 17.45 -4.00
CA SER A 191 5.53 18.36 -3.44
C SER A 191 6.93 17.75 -3.42
N ILE A 192 7.07 16.47 -3.12
CA ILE A 192 8.36 15.76 -3.17
C ILE A 192 8.89 15.67 -4.62
N CYS A 193 8.03 15.38 -5.59
CA CYS A 193 8.43 15.38 -7.01
C CYS A 193 8.90 16.77 -7.44
N GLU A 194 8.22 17.85 -7.05
CA GLU A 194 8.60 19.24 -7.33
C GLU A 194 9.94 19.61 -6.68
N GLN A 195 10.18 19.23 -5.43
CA GLN A 195 11.48 19.40 -4.76
C GLN A 195 12.62 18.69 -5.50
N ALA A 196 12.34 17.54 -6.10
CA ALA A 196 13.28 16.83 -6.96
C ALA A 196 13.37 17.40 -8.40
N GLY A 197 12.60 18.46 -8.72
CA GLY A 197 12.62 19.15 -10.02
C GLY A 197 11.72 18.52 -11.10
N ARG A 198 10.70 17.71 -10.71
CA ARG A 198 9.67 17.17 -11.60
C ARG A 198 8.32 17.83 -11.30
N PHE A 199 7.89 18.73 -12.20
CA PHE A 199 6.67 19.56 -12.05
C PHE A 199 5.47 19.05 -12.86
N ASP A 200 5.61 17.93 -13.54
CA ASP A 200 4.62 17.32 -14.42
C ASP A 200 3.91 16.10 -13.80
N SER A 201 4.14 15.83 -12.52
CA SER A 201 3.48 14.75 -11.81
C SER A 201 1.98 15.03 -11.63
N LYS A 202 1.15 14.00 -11.83
CA LYS A 202 -0.31 14.08 -11.72
C LYS A 202 -0.79 13.23 -10.55
N MET A 203 -1.77 13.74 -9.78
CA MET A 203 -2.39 12.95 -8.72
C MET A 203 -3.56 12.14 -9.26
N ILE A 204 -3.58 10.84 -8.93
CA ILE A 204 -4.70 9.92 -9.22
C ILE A 204 -5.12 9.19 -7.95
N CYS A 205 -6.29 8.57 -7.94
CA CYS A 205 -6.69 7.69 -6.84
C CYS A 205 -5.86 6.39 -6.80
N ASP A 206 -5.90 5.72 -5.65
CA ASP A 206 -5.32 4.37 -5.55
C ASP A 206 -5.98 3.43 -6.56
N PRO A 207 -5.24 2.49 -7.17
CA PRO A 207 -5.80 1.53 -8.13
C PRO A 207 -6.99 0.73 -7.62
N THR A 208 -7.12 0.53 -6.32
CA THR A 208 -8.30 -0.11 -5.75
C THR A 208 -9.59 0.69 -5.96
N MET A 209 -9.49 2.00 -6.17
CA MET A 209 -10.64 2.86 -6.47
C MET A 209 -10.91 3.01 -7.97
N LEU A 210 -10.02 2.55 -8.85
CA LEU A 210 -10.24 2.59 -10.30
C LEU A 210 -11.25 1.55 -10.77
N ASN A 211 -11.37 0.43 -10.04
CA ASN A 211 -12.32 -0.63 -10.32
C ASN A 211 -13.68 -0.33 -9.67
N ASP A 212 -14.74 -0.84 -10.28
CA ASP A 212 -16.06 -0.80 -9.68
C ASP A 212 -16.15 -1.73 -8.46
N VAL A 213 -16.96 -1.36 -7.47
CA VAL A 213 -17.14 -2.14 -6.24
C VAL A 213 -17.69 -3.54 -6.49
N SER A 214 -18.54 -3.72 -7.51
CA SER A 214 -19.09 -5.02 -7.89
C SER A 214 -18.02 -6.06 -8.16
N HIS A 215 -16.85 -5.63 -8.61
CA HIS A 215 -15.71 -6.49 -8.83
C HIS A 215 -15.16 -7.07 -7.52
N TYR A 216 -15.11 -6.27 -6.46
CA TYR A 216 -14.71 -6.74 -5.13
C TYR A 216 -15.82 -7.53 -4.44
N ASP A 217 -17.06 -7.19 -4.71
CA ASP A 217 -18.24 -7.93 -4.27
C ASP A 217 -18.23 -9.38 -4.75
N ALA A 218 -17.79 -9.60 -5.99
CA ALA A 218 -17.74 -10.93 -6.61
C ALA A 218 -16.72 -11.87 -5.95
N ILE A 219 -15.69 -11.32 -5.30
CA ILE A 219 -14.65 -12.10 -4.60
C ILE A 219 -14.78 -12.06 -3.08
N ALA A 220 -15.67 -11.21 -2.54
CA ALA A 220 -15.88 -11.11 -1.10
C ALA A 220 -16.64 -12.32 -0.56
N GLU A 221 -16.09 -12.96 0.48
CA GLU A 221 -16.67 -14.13 1.13
C GLU A 221 -16.71 -13.93 2.65
N GLY A 222 -17.68 -14.63 3.30
CA GLY A 222 -17.75 -14.65 4.76
C GLY A 222 -18.57 -13.52 5.35
N ILE A 223 -18.92 -13.71 6.62
CA ILE A 223 -19.78 -12.81 7.41
C ILE A 223 -19.34 -12.77 8.88
N ASP A 224 -18.08 -13.07 9.18
CA ASP A 224 -17.62 -13.21 10.58
C ASP A 224 -17.73 -11.92 11.37
N ALA A 225 -17.66 -10.76 10.69
CA ALA A 225 -17.87 -9.45 11.27
C ALA A 225 -19.33 -8.97 11.26
N ASN A 226 -20.30 -9.83 10.86
CA ASN A 226 -21.71 -9.43 10.77
C ASN A 226 -22.23 -8.87 12.11
N ASN A 227 -22.81 -7.66 12.06
CA ASN A 227 -23.30 -6.90 13.21
C ASN A 227 -22.26 -6.58 14.29
N LYS A 228 -20.95 -6.72 14.00
CA LYS A 228 -19.85 -6.40 14.90
C LYS A 228 -19.13 -5.13 14.47
N VAL A 229 -18.37 -4.56 15.39
CA VAL A 229 -17.32 -3.60 15.07
C VAL A 229 -16.11 -4.36 14.59
N PHE A 230 -15.66 -4.11 13.35
CA PHE A 230 -14.50 -4.73 12.78
C PHE A 230 -13.26 -3.86 12.98
N LEU A 231 -12.30 -4.36 13.73
CA LEU A 231 -11.02 -3.70 13.99
C LEU A 231 -9.98 -4.20 13.00
N TYR A 232 -9.55 -3.34 12.07
CA TYR A 232 -8.47 -3.66 11.15
C TYR A 232 -7.27 -2.74 11.37
N TYR A 233 -6.24 -3.26 12.02
CA TYR A 233 -5.06 -2.50 12.40
C TYR A 233 -3.78 -3.08 11.81
N LEU A 234 -2.96 -2.21 11.23
CA LEU A 234 -1.56 -2.47 10.94
C LEU A 234 -0.75 -2.17 12.20
N GLY A 235 0.33 -2.90 12.43
CA GLY A 235 1.09 -2.86 13.70
C GLY A 235 1.90 -1.61 13.97
N HIS A 236 1.32 -0.43 13.75
CA HIS A 236 1.95 0.86 13.99
C HIS A 236 1.39 1.52 15.26
N LYS A 237 2.16 2.45 15.85
CA LYS A 237 1.67 3.26 16.96
C LYS A 237 0.62 4.26 16.47
N THR A 238 -0.50 4.33 17.19
CA THR A 238 -1.65 5.18 16.88
C THR A 238 -1.92 6.17 18.00
N LYS A 239 -2.49 7.34 17.68
CA LYS A 239 -2.86 8.37 18.67
C LYS A 239 -3.78 7.84 19.77
N VAL A 240 -4.68 6.93 19.43
CA VAL A 240 -5.48 6.17 20.42
C VAL A 240 -5.02 4.72 20.40
N SER A 241 -4.54 4.22 21.54
CA SER A 241 -4.09 2.81 21.59
C SER A 241 -5.26 1.85 21.42
N VAL A 242 -5.01 0.74 20.73
CA VAL A 242 -6.01 -0.31 20.50
C VAL A 242 -6.63 -0.82 21.81
N LYS A 243 -5.85 -0.92 22.88
CA LYS A 243 -6.35 -1.32 24.21
C LYS A 243 -7.42 -0.36 24.75
N LYS A 244 -7.23 0.95 24.56
CA LYS A 244 -8.23 1.95 24.97
C LYS A 244 -9.52 1.84 24.13
N ILE A 245 -9.38 1.54 22.83
CA ILE A 245 -10.54 1.35 21.94
C ILE A 245 -11.31 0.10 22.36
N ILE A 246 -10.65 -1.01 22.64
CA ILE A 246 -11.30 -2.25 23.09
C ILE A 246 -12.05 -1.99 24.39
N HIS A 247 -11.40 -1.37 25.37
CA HIS A 247 -12.06 -1.02 26.64
C HIS A 247 -13.28 -0.11 26.44
N PHE A 248 -13.20 0.84 25.52
CA PHE A 248 -14.34 1.69 25.13
C PHE A 248 -15.47 0.85 24.53
N LEU A 249 -15.19 -0.03 23.57
CA LEU A 249 -16.19 -0.89 22.95
C LEU A 249 -16.87 -1.84 23.94
N GLU A 250 -16.09 -2.41 24.87
CA GLU A 250 -16.60 -3.29 25.93
C GLU A 250 -17.51 -2.52 26.92
N LYS A 251 -17.12 -1.30 27.29
CA LYS A 251 -17.92 -0.44 28.16
C LYS A 251 -19.26 -0.05 27.54
N GLU A 252 -19.29 0.15 26.25
CA GLU A 252 -20.48 0.54 25.47
C GLU A 252 -21.23 -0.70 24.89
N ASP A 253 -20.92 -1.90 25.37
CA ASP A 253 -21.54 -3.18 24.96
C ASP A 253 -21.49 -3.48 23.45
N TYR A 254 -20.46 -2.99 22.75
CA TYR A 254 -20.26 -3.33 21.34
C TYR A 254 -19.63 -4.70 21.18
N LEU A 255 -20.24 -5.56 20.37
CA LEU A 255 -19.57 -6.76 19.86
C LEU A 255 -18.51 -6.37 18.84
N TYR A 256 -17.31 -6.94 18.97
CA TYR A 256 -16.23 -6.66 18.05
C TYR A 256 -15.45 -7.92 17.65
N CYS A 257 -14.75 -7.85 16.53
CA CYS A 257 -13.73 -8.79 16.12
C CYS A 257 -12.56 -8.02 15.50
N ALA A 258 -11.38 -8.63 15.48
CA ALA A 258 -10.19 -7.98 15.00
C ALA A 258 -9.47 -8.84 13.96
N SER A 259 -9.20 -8.24 12.81
CA SER A 259 -8.25 -8.78 11.86
C SER A 259 -6.99 -7.94 11.87
N GLN A 260 -5.82 -8.64 11.91
CA GLN A 260 -4.69 -7.84 12.02
C GLN A 260 -3.33 -8.39 11.74
N GLY A 261 -2.43 -7.50 11.34
CA GLY A 261 -1.03 -7.71 11.30
C GLY A 261 -0.38 -7.90 12.67
N ALA A 262 -0.01 -6.91 13.41
CA ALA A 262 0.95 -7.02 14.50
C ALA A 262 0.39 -6.81 15.94
N VAL A 263 -0.92 -6.68 16.14
CA VAL A 263 -1.50 -6.35 17.46
C VAL A 263 -2.14 -7.56 18.12
N ASN A 264 -1.87 -7.81 19.40
CA ASN A 264 -2.53 -8.87 20.18
C ASN A 264 -3.90 -8.40 20.65
N ILE A 265 -4.91 -8.56 19.80
CA ILE A 265 -6.31 -8.29 20.09
C ILE A 265 -7.07 -9.62 20.11
N LEU A 266 -7.98 -9.82 21.03
CA LEU A 266 -8.88 -10.97 21.11
C LEU A 266 -10.33 -10.50 21.13
N PRO A 267 -11.27 -11.14 20.41
CA PRO A 267 -11.07 -12.28 19.50
C PRO A 267 -10.38 -11.86 18.21
N LYS A 268 -9.45 -12.67 17.75
CA LYS A 268 -8.57 -12.42 16.62
C LYS A 268 -8.89 -13.35 15.46
N VAL A 269 -9.09 -12.78 14.29
CA VAL A 269 -9.31 -13.53 13.05
C VAL A 269 -8.18 -13.19 12.06
N PHE A 270 -7.82 -14.18 11.26
CA PHE A 270 -6.80 -14.04 10.21
C PHE A 270 -7.42 -14.51 8.88
N PRO A 271 -8.34 -13.73 8.33
CA PRO A 271 -9.07 -14.11 7.14
C PRO A 271 -8.16 -14.22 5.91
N SER A 272 -8.57 -15.04 4.93
CA SER A 272 -8.08 -14.91 3.56
C SER A 272 -8.48 -13.58 2.96
N ILE A 273 -7.97 -13.22 1.78
CA ILE A 273 -8.35 -11.97 1.09
C ILE A 273 -9.87 -11.89 0.86
N PRO A 274 -10.54 -12.94 0.30
CA PRO A 274 -11.99 -12.92 0.13
C PRO A 274 -12.76 -12.70 1.43
N LYS A 275 -12.35 -13.39 2.50
CA LYS A 275 -12.97 -13.25 3.81
C LYS A 275 -12.74 -11.89 4.45
N TRP A 276 -11.56 -11.30 4.28
CA TRP A 276 -11.28 -9.95 4.76
C TRP A 276 -12.17 -8.90 4.08
N LEU A 277 -12.41 -9.03 2.77
CA LEU A 277 -13.37 -8.19 2.05
C LEU A 277 -14.80 -8.43 2.57
N GLY A 278 -15.20 -9.68 2.79
CA GLY A 278 -16.50 -10.04 3.36
C GLY A 278 -16.70 -9.52 4.78
N ASP A 279 -15.65 -9.53 5.62
CA ASP A 279 -15.69 -8.94 6.97
C ASP A 279 -15.91 -7.43 6.92
N ILE A 280 -15.21 -6.72 6.04
CA ILE A 280 -15.45 -5.28 5.84
C ILE A 280 -16.87 -5.05 5.36
N LYS A 281 -17.32 -5.80 4.34
CA LYS A 281 -18.66 -5.66 3.75
C LYS A 281 -19.78 -5.95 4.75
N SER A 282 -19.63 -6.92 5.65
CA SER A 282 -20.65 -7.35 6.62
C SER A 282 -20.62 -6.58 7.95
N ALA A 283 -19.52 -5.91 8.28
CA ALA A 283 -19.35 -5.19 9.54
C ALA A 283 -20.42 -4.11 9.75
N LYS A 284 -20.86 -3.94 11.01
CA LYS A 284 -21.71 -2.84 11.43
C LYS A 284 -20.96 -1.50 11.42
N PHE A 285 -19.71 -1.53 11.86
CA PHE A 285 -18.82 -0.36 11.91
C PHE A 285 -17.36 -0.83 11.76
N ILE A 286 -16.51 0.00 11.19
CA ILE A 286 -15.10 -0.33 11.00
C ILE A 286 -14.23 0.68 11.72
N ILE A 287 -13.24 0.22 12.48
CA ILE A 287 -12.22 1.08 13.07
C ILE A 287 -10.87 0.61 12.53
N THR A 288 -10.13 1.51 11.88
CA THR A 288 -8.89 1.16 11.20
C THR A 288 -7.84 2.25 11.31
N ASN A 289 -6.55 1.88 11.16
CA ASN A 289 -5.44 2.79 10.91
C ASN A 289 -4.83 2.57 9.50
N SER A 290 -5.49 1.76 8.69
CA SER A 290 -5.01 1.36 7.37
C SER A 290 -5.64 2.20 6.26
N PHE A 291 -4.81 2.68 5.32
CA PHE A 291 -5.31 3.33 4.12
C PHE A 291 -6.28 2.42 3.34
N HIS A 292 -5.92 1.17 3.06
CA HIS A 292 -6.81 0.27 2.33
C HIS A 292 -8.02 -0.18 3.16
N GLY A 293 -7.89 -0.27 4.49
CA GLY A 293 -9.05 -0.43 5.37
C GLY A 293 -10.06 0.71 5.20
N THR A 294 -9.57 1.95 5.09
CA THR A 294 -10.39 3.14 4.82
C THR A 294 -11.01 3.08 3.42
N VAL A 295 -10.21 2.78 2.38
CA VAL A 295 -10.68 2.68 1.00
C VAL A 295 -11.82 1.66 0.86
N PHE A 296 -11.64 0.44 1.37
CA PHE A 296 -12.68 -0.59 1.28
C PHE A 296 -13.89 -0.29 2.16
N SER A 297 -13.72 0.44 3.29
CA SER A 297 -14.87 0.95 4.05
C SER A 297 -15.70 1.92 3.21
N ILE A 298 -15.06 2.79 2.44
CA ILE A 298 -15.73 3.74 1.54
C ILE A 298 -16.41 3.00 0.37
N LEU A 299 -15.71 2.08 -0.29
CA LEU A 299 -16.23 1.34 -1.45
C LEU A 299 -17.43 0.48 -1.09
N PHE A 300 -17.43 -0.16 0.08
CA PHE A 300 -18.57 -0.95 0.59
C PHE A 300 -19.60 -0.12 1.38
N GLU A 301 -19.52 1.21 1.33
CA GLU A 301 -20.47 2.12 1.97
C GLU A 301 -20.65 1.87 3.48
N LYS A 302 -19.54 1.59 4.18
CA LYS A 302 -19.58 1.27 5.62
C LYS A 302 -19.45 2.50 6.49
N GLN A 303 -20.05 2.43 7.68
CA GLN A 303 -19.76 3.37 8.74
C GLN A 303 -18.35 3.06 9.30
N PHE A 304 -17.49 4.06 9.43
CA PHE A 304 -16.11 3.82 9.84
C PHE A 304 -15.51 4.99 10.62
N ALA A 305 -14.43 4.70 11.33
CA ALA A 305 -13.52 5.65 11.93
C ALA A 305 -12.07 5.30 11.59
N VAL A 306 -11.26 6.32 11.39
CA VAL A 306 -9.82 6.18 11.20
C VAL A 306 -9.10 6.66 12.46
N ILE A 307 -8.23 5.82 13.00
CA ILE A 307 -7.35 6.21 14.10
C ILE A 307 -5.97 6.54 13.51
N PRO A 308 -5.57 7.81 13.52
CA PRO A 308 -4.34 8.22 12.87
C PRO A 308 -3.11 7.67 13.56
N LEU A 309 -2.02 7.50 12.80
CA LEU A 309 -0.72 7.12 13.31
C LEU A 309 -0.09 8.29 14.07
N GLU A 310 0.77 7.99 15.07
CA GLU A 310 1.55 9.02 15.78
C GLU A 310 2.52 9.75 14.82
N ASN A 311 3.03 9.06 13.79
CA ASN A 311 3.81 9.69 12.73
C ASN A 311 2.87 10.37 11.72
N GLU A 312 2.76 11.67 11.80
CA GLU A 312 1.84 12.48 10.99
C GLU A 312 2.06 12.33 9.48
N GLY A 313 3.31 12.25 9.02
CA GLY A 313 3.59 12.08 7.58
C GLY A 313 3.07 10.77 6.97
N ALA A 314 2.74 9.78 7.78
CA ALA A 314 2.17 8.52 7.29
C ALA A 314 0.65 8.57 7.09
N ASN A 315 -0.01 9.63 7.57
CA ASN A 315 -1.46 9.80 7.49
C ASN A 315 -1.93 10.51 6.20
N ASP A 316 -1.04 11.24 5.51
CA ASP A 316 -1.36 12.12 4.37
C ASP A 316 -2.26 11.45 3.32
N ARG A 317 -2.02 10.19 2.99
CA ARG A 317 -2.84 9.43 2.03
C ARG A 317 -4.30 9.31 2.45
N ILE A 318 -4.55 9.06 3.73
CA ILE A 318 -5.90 8.95 4.29
C ILE A 318 -6.52 10.35 4.39
N GLU A 319 -5.76 11.31 4.86
CA GLU A 319 -6.19 12.71 4.98
C GLU A 319 -6.54 13.29 3.61
N THR A 320 -5.69 13.09 2.60
CA THR A 320 -5.95 13.50 1.22
C THR A 320 -7.25 12.87 0.68
N LEU A 321 -7.44 11.57 0.85
CA LEU A 321 -8.65 10.89 0.36
C LEU A 321 -9.91 11.40 1.06
N LEU A 322 -9.89 11.46 2.40
CA LEU A 322 -11.05 11.86 3.18
C LEU A 322 -11.42 13.35 2.98
N ASP A 323 -10.43 14.21 2.78
CA ASP A 323 -10.63 15.62 2.44
C ASP A 323 -11.35 15.76 1.08
N GLN A 324 -10.89 15.02 0.05
CA GLN A 324 -11.50 15.05 -1.29
C GLN A 324 -12.96 14.65 -1.30
N ILE A 325 -13.38 13.74 -0.44
CA ILE A 325 -14.78 13.27 -0.38
C ILE A 325 -15.60 13.94 0.73
N GLY A 326 -14.95 14.77 1.58
CA GLY A 326 -15.63 15.49 2.67
C GLY A 326 -15.92 14.63 3.90
N LEU A 327 -15.04 13.66 4.20
CA LEU A 327 -15.14 12.76 5.35
C LEU A 327 -13.99 12.93 6.35
N SER A 328 -13.34 14.08 6.40
CA SER A 328 -12.21 14.35 7.32
C SER A 328 -12.61 14.21 8.81
N SER A 329 -13.89 14.40 9.14
CA SER A 329 -14.43 14.16 10.49
C SER A 329 -14.32 12.69 10.94
N ARG A 330 -14.08 11.74 10.03
CA ARG A 330 -13.88 10.32 10.37
C ARG A 330 -12.51 10.00 10.96
N ILE A 331 -11.60 10.99 11.01
CA ILE A 331 -10.28 10.87 11.66
C ILE A 331 -10.43 11.19 13.14
N CYS A 332 -10.26 10.18 13.99
CA CYS A 332 -10.48 10.27 15.45
C CYS A 332 -9.15 10.27 16.19
N SER A 333 -8.76 11.39 16.79
CA SER A 333 -7.50 11.52 17.53
C SER A 333 -7.63 11.16 19.02
N ASN A 334 -8.85 11.00 19.53
CA ASN A 334 -9.19 10.64 20.91
C ASN A 334 -10.46 9.78 20.95
N LEU A 335 -10.89 9.32 22.12
CA LEU A 335 -12.09 8.51 22.29
C LEU A 335 -13.38 9.31 22.18
N ASP A 336 -13.35 10.59 22.48
CA ASP A 336 -14.53 11.46 22.35
C ASP A 336 -14.89 11.64 20.87
N ASP A 337 -13.88 11.88 20.01
CA ASP A 337 -14.06 11.90 18.55
C ASP A 337 -14.64 10.57 18.06
N LEU A 338 -14.11 9.43 18.55
CA LEU A 338 -14.60 8.11 18.17
C LEU A 338 -16.05 7.91 18.59
N SER A 339 -16.43 8.31 19.79
CA SER A 339 -17.80 8.23 20.29
C SER A 339 -18.76 9.06 19.43
N LEU A 340 -18.40 10.30 19.08
CA LEU A 340 -19.19 11.14 18.20
C LEU A 340 -19.39 10.50 16.83
N VAL A 341 -18.30 10.04 16.21
CA VAL A 341 -18.29 9.43 14.87
C VAL A 341 -19.09 8.13 14.82
N MET A 342 -19.11 7.32 15.90
CA MET A 342 -19.91 6.10 15.97
C MET A 342 -21.42 6.37 16.04
N ASN A 343 -21.82 7.54 16.54
CA ASN A 343 -23.22 7.96 16.62
C ASN A 343 -23.70 8.74 15.38
N GLU A 344 -22.77 9.24 14.55
CA GLU A 344 -23.06 9.97 13.33
C GLU A 344 -23.00 9.03 12.11
N ARG A 345 -24.04 9.09 11.25
CA ARG A 345 -24.09 8.29 10.03
C ARG A 345 -23.52 9.03 8.83
N ILE A 346 -22.68 8.36 8.05
CA ILE A 346 -22.30 8.82 6.72
C ILE A 346 -23.49 8.69 5.80
N ASN A 347 -23.86 9.80 5.15
CA ASN A 347 -24.84 9.78 4.07
C ASN A 347 -24.11 9.52 2.73
N TYR A 348 -24.06 8.27 2.31
CA TYR A 348 -23.36 7.87 1.09
C TYR A 348 -23.97 8.44 -0.19
N GLU A 349 -25.24 8.81 -0.22
CA GLU A 349 -25.85 9.47 -1.39
C GLU A 349 -25.12 10.79 -1.74
N THR A 350 -24.61 11.49 -0.74
CA THR A 350 -23.82 12.72 -0.95
C THR A 350 -22.35 12.46 -1.24
N ILE A 351 -21.84 11.27 -0.93
CA ILE A 351 -20.43 10.89 -1.07
C ILE A 351 -20.16 10.18 -2.40
N LYS A 352 -21.09 9.34 -2.87
CA LYS A 352 -20.98 8.60 -4.14
C LYS A 352 -20.55 9.47 -5.33
N PRO A 353 -21.13 10.64 -5.59
CA PRO A 353 -20.72 11.49 -6.70
C PRO A 353 -19.26 11.96 -6.59
N LYS A 354 -18.75 12.15 -5.38
CA LYS A 354 -17.37 12.56 -5.13
C LYS A 354 -16.41 11.41 -5.37
N ILE A 355 -16.76 10.20 -4.94
CA ILE A 355 -15.99 8.98 -5.20
C ILE A 355 -15.90 8.73 -6.71
N GLU A 356 -17.04 8.83 -7.41
CA GLU A 356 -17.10 8.62 -8.85
C GLU A 356 -16.29 9.66 -9.62
N LYS A 357 -16.31 10.92 -9.18
CA LYS A 357 -15.47 11.97 -9.76
C LYS A 357 -13.97 11.65 -9.63
N ILE A 358 -13.53 11.16 -8.46
CA ILE A 358 -12.14 10.77 -8.22
C ILE A 358 -11.76 9.58 -9.11
N ARG A 359 -12.63 8.57 -9.20
CA ARG A 359 -12.47 7.39 -10.07
C ARG A 359 -12.34 7.79 -11.53
N THR A 360 -13.30 8.54 -12.05
CA THR A 360 -13.35 8.98 -13.45
C THR A 360 -12.12 9.82 -13.81
N LEU A 361 -11.68 10.71 -12.90
CA LEU A 361 -10.46 11.49 -13.11
C LEU A 361 -9.22 10.56 -13.22
N GLY A 362 -9.08 9.61 -12.29
CA GLY A 362 -7.97 8.65 -12.33
C GLY A 362 -7.99 7.81 -13.61
N GLN A 363 -9.15 7.31 -14.00
CA GLN A 363 -9.35 6.54 -15.24
C GLN A 363 -8.99 7.37 -16.49
N SER A 364 -9.46 8.62 -16.58
CA SER A 364 -9.16 9.48 -17.74
C SER A 364 -7.69 9.82 -17.86
N VAL A 365 -6.99 10.08 -16.73
CA VAL A 365 -5.54 10.30 -16.76
C VAL A 365 -4.79 9.08 -17.27
N ILE A 366 -5.16 7.88 -16.82
CA ILE A 366 -4.50 6.64 -17.27
C ILE A 366 -4.77 6.38 -18.74
N LEU A 367 -6.01 6.55 -19.21
CA LEU A 367 -6.37 6.39 -20.62
C LEU A 367 -5.62 7.40 -21.51
N GLU A 368 -5.50 8.66 -21.10
CA GLU A 368 -4.70 9.67 -21.79
C GLU A 368 -3.24 9.23 -21.94
N ILE A 369 -2.60 8.79 -20.86
CA ILE A 369 -1.22 8.30 -20.85
C ILE A 369 -1.05 7.13 -21.82
N LEU A 370 -1.91 6.14 -21.75
CA LEU A 370 -1.81 4.92 -22.58
C LEU A 370 -2.06 5.24 -24.06
N ASN A 371 -2.96 6.16 -24.37
CA ASN A 371 -3.21 6.61 -25.74
C ASN A 371 -2.03 7.40 -26.30
N GLN A 372 -1.41 8.31 -25.53
CA GLN A 372 -0.22 9.04 -25.96
C GLN A 372 0.94 8.09 -26.27
N ILE A 373 1.16 7.07 -25.44
CA ILE A 373 2.19 6.05 -25.68
C ILE A 373 1.90 5.25 -26.96
N LYS A 374 0.63 4.97 -27.27
CA LYS A 374 0.25 4.24 -28.48
C LYS A 374 0.50 5.04 -29.76
N ILE A 375 0.34 6.36 -29.72
CA ILE A 375 0.52 7.26 -30.88
C ILE A 375 2.01 7.48 -31.18
N THR A 376 2.86 7.45 -30.17
CA THR A 376 4.32 7.71 -30.32
C THR A 376 5.11 6.47 -30.75
N LYS A 377 4.46 5.36 -31.01
CA LYS A 377 4.97 4.13 -31.64
C LYS A 377 4.71 4.12 -33.14
#